data_b7d38436353abba6add75cac9f8a6b42
#
_entry.id   b7d38436353abba6add75cac9f8a6b42
#
_cell.length_a   1.000
_cell.length_b   1.000
_cell.length_c   1.000
_cell.angle_alpha   90.00
_cell.angle_beta   90.00
_cell.angle_gamma   90.00
#
_symmetry.space_group_name_H-M   'P 1'
#
loop_
_entity.id
_entity.type
_entity.pdbx_description
1 polymer ?
#
loop_
_entity_poly.entity_id
_entity_poly.type
_entity_poly.pdbx_seq_one_letter_code
_entity_poly.pdbx_strand_id
1 'polypeptide(L)'
;MKTLLNVGCGLSKISELKGFNNGNWKEIRFDIDKEVNPDILGTLTDMSLVETSSVDAIYSSYNLDHIYAHEVPIALKEFYRVLNQDGFVVARCPDIQTICELIAQDKYLEVLYESPLGPIYPIDVLYGHRGQIEAGNEYMAKKIGFTYSALDASFLAAGFKSRLWWKVA
;
A
#
# COMPACT_ATOMS: atom_id res chain seq x y z
N MET A 1 20.66 -13.47 2.93
CA MET A 1 19.31 -13.37 2.35
C MET A 1 18.77 -12.01 2.76
N LYS A 2 18.22 -11.23 1.84
CA LYS A 2 17.66 -9.91 2.13
C LYS A 2 16.30 -10.02 2.81
N THR A 3 15.95 -9.04 3.64
CA THR A 3 14.67 -9.00 4.36
C THR A 3 13.70 -8.05 3.66
N LEU A 4 12.52 -8.57 3.30
CA LEU A 4 11.38 -7.83 2.79
C LEU A 4 10.33 -7.67 3.88
N LEU A 5 9.95 -6.45 4.19
CA LEU A 5 8.76 -6.15 4.99
C LEU A 5 7.57 -5.94 4.04
N ASN A 6 6.64 -6.88 4.04
CA ASN A 6 5.39 -6.80 3.27
C ASN A 6 4.31 -6.15 4.15
N VAL A 7 4.09 -4.85 3.92
CA VAL A 7 3.23 -4.00 4.76
C VAL A 7 1.83 -3.96 4.19
N GLY A 8 0.83 -4.18 5.05
CA GLY A 8 -0.55 -4.42 4.63
C GLY A 8 -0.62 -5.66 3.73
N CYS A 9 0.00 -6.73 4.21
CA CYS A 9 0.25 -7.93 3.42
C CYS A 9 -1.03 -8.63 2.97
N GLY A 10 -2.14 -8.44 3.69
CA GLY A 10 -3.37 -9.15 3.42
C GLY A 10 -3.13 -10.67 3.34
N LEU A 11 -3.74 -11.32 2.37
CA LEU A 11 -3.52 -12.74 2.09
C LEU A 11 -2.35 -13.02 1.15
N SER A 12 -1.74 -11.97 0.57
CA SER A 12 -0.64 -12.11 -0.40
C SER A 12 0.62 -12.68 0.25
N LYS A 13 1.37 -13.45 -0.54
CA LYS A 13 2.65 -14.06 -0.13
C LYS A 13 3.75 -13.63 -1.09
N ILE A 14 4.99 -13.69 -0.63
CA ILE A 14 6.18 -13.33 -1.42
C ILE A 14 6.25 -14.04 -2.77
N SER A 15 5.71 -15.26 -2.90
CA SER A 15 5.65 -15.99 -4.18
C SER A 15 4.86 -15.27 -5.27
N GLU A 16 3.95 -14.38 -4.87
CA GLU A 16 3.08 -13.59 -5.76
C GLU A 16 3.66 -12.19 -6.02
N LEU A 17 4.66 -11.77 -5.25
CA LEU A 17 5.27 -10.44 -5.34
C LEU A 17 6.36 -10.42 -6.41
N LYS A 18 6.01 -9.91 -7.59
CA LYS A 18 6.93 -9.79 -8.73
C LYS A 18 8.19 -9.00 -8.33
N GLY A 19 9.36 -9.59 -8.57
CA GLY A 19 10.66 -9.03 -8.20
C GLY A 19 11.19 -9.51 -6.84
N PHE A 20 10.34 -10.06 -5.97
CA PHE A 20 10.71 -10.62 -4.68
C PHE A 20 10.61 -12.16 -4.62
N ASN A 21 9.98 -12.79 -5.58
CA ASN A 21 9.72 -14.23 -5.66
C ASN A 21 10.89 -15.06 -6.23
N ASN A 22 12.13 -14.56 -6.11
CA ASN A 22 13.32 -15.17 -6.72
C ASN A 22 14.18 -15.98 -5.73
N GLY A 23 13.71 -16.22 -4.52
CA GLY A 23 14.39 -16.98 -3.48
C GLY A 23 15.49 -16.22 -2.71
N ASN A 24 15.77 -14.96 -3.06
CA ASN A 24 16.79 -14.14 -2.39
C ASN A 24 16.26 -13.34 -1.19
N TRP A 25 14.95 -13.38 -0.95
CA TRP A 25 14.28 -12.58 0.05
C TRP A 25 13.61 -13.46 1.12
N LYS A 26 13.73 -13.01 2.36
CA LYS A 26 12.94 -13.48 3.49
C LYS A 26 11.80 -12.47 3.71
N GLU A 27 10.57 -12.92 3.66
CA GLU A 27 9.38 -12.08 3.95
C GLU A 27 9.16 -11.98 5.45
N ILE A 28 8.81 -10.78 5.90
CA ILE A 28 8.14 -10.50 7.17
C ILE A 28 6.79 -9.87 6.78
N ARG A 29 5.70 -10.51 7.16
CA ARG A 29 4.34 -10.06 6.89
C ARG A 29 3.86 -9.15 8.01
N PHE A 30 3.46 -7.93 7.67
CA PHE A 30 2.99 -6.91 8.60
C PHE A 30 1.59 -6.46 8.20
N ASP A 31 0.62 -6.51 9.11
CA ASP A 31 -0.76 -6.08 8.85
C ASP A 31 -1.45 -5.60 10.13
N ILE A 32 -2.51 -4.80 9.97
CA ILE A 32 -3.40 -4.38 11.04
C ILE A 32 -4.48 -5.44 11.33
N ASP A 33 -4.81 -6.24 10.33
CA ASP A 33 -5.83 -7.28 10.41
C ASP A 33 -5.23 -8.60 10.89
N LYS A 34 -5.60 -9.02 12.11
CA LYS A 34 -5.16 -10.30 12.68
C LYS A 34 -5.67 -11.52 11.91
N GLU A 35 -6.79 -11.40 11.19
CA GLU A 35 -7.41 -12.51 10.46
C GLU A 35 -6.57 -12.96 9.25
N VAL A 36 -5.67 -12.09 8.74
CA VAL A 36 -4.74 -12.47 7.68
C VAL A 36 -3.48 -13.18 8.21
N ASN A 37 -3.39 -13.38 9.53
CA ASN A 37 -2.30 -14.06 10.22
C ASN A 37 -0.91 -13.51 9.82
N PRO A 38 -0.63 -12.22 10.10
CA PRO A 38 0.66 -11.62 9.83
C PRO A 38 1.73 -12.09 10.82
N ASP A 39 3.01 -11.97 10.48
CA ASP A 39 4.13 -12.20 11.42
C ASP A 39 4.16 -11.12 12.50
N ILE A 40 3.81 -9.88 12.12
CA ILE A 40 3.74 -8.72 13.04
C ILE A 40 2.38 -8.04 12.84
N LEU A 41 1.62 -7.94 13.93
CA LEU A 41 0.38 -7.17 13.98
C LEU A 41 0.70 -5.73 14.35
N GLY A 42 0.32 -4.76 13.50
CA GLY A 42 0.62 -3.35 13.74
C GLY A 42 -0.05 -2.42 12.73
N THR A 43 0.13 -1.12 12.91
CA THR A 43 -0.40 -0.08 12.02
C THR A 43 0.71 0.61 11.23
N LEU A 44 0.37 1.22 10.09
CA LEU A 44 1.34 2.01 9.31
C LEU A 44 1.95 3.18 10.11
N THR A 45 1.23 3.68 11.09
CA THR A 45 1.62 4.83 11.93
C THR A 45 2.38 4.43 13.19
N ASP A 46 2.42 3.13 13.48
CA ASP A 46 3.19 2.56 14.61
C ASP A 46 3.80 1.22 14.20
N MET A 47 5.04 1.27 13.77
CA MET A 47 5.84 0.10 13.43
C MET A 47 6.91 -0.19 14.49
N SER A 48 6.65 0.15 15.75
CA SER A 48 7.60 0.02 16.88
C SER A 48 8.11 -1.42 17.10
N LEU A 49 7.34 -2.42 16.68
CA LEU A 49 7.73 -3.84 16.70
C LEU A 49 8.76 -4.21 15.62
N VAL A 50 9.01 -3.32 14.65
CA VAL A 50 10.06 -3.48 13.65
C VAL A 50 11.26 -2.63 14.05
N GLU A 51 12.42 -3.25 14.19
CA GLU A 51 13.64 -2.54 14.62
C GLU A 51 14.08 -1.50 13.57
N THR A 52 14.72 -0.44 14.03
CA THR A 52 15.30 0.60 13.16
C THR A 52 16.40 0.00 12.29
N SER A 53 16.43 0.35 11.01
CA SER A 53 17.43 -0.11 10.03
C SER A 53 17.57 -1.64 9.99
N SER A 54 16.45 -2.37 9.93
CA SER A 54 16.41 -3.82 10.02
C SER A 54 15.94 -4.53 8.74
N VAL A 55 15.39 -3.80 7.78
CA VAL A 55 14.84 -4.39 6.54
C VAL A 55 15.49 -3.79 5.30
N ASP A 56 15.67 -4.62 4.26
CA ASP A 56 16.32 -4.21 3.00
C ASP A 56 15.32 -3.66 1.98
N ALA A 57 14.05 -4.03 2.12
CA ALA A 57 12.98 -3.48 1.30
C ALA A 57 11.65 -3.46 2.04
N ILE A 58 10.79 -2.51 1.65
CA ILE A 58 9.38 -2.47 2.02
C ILE A 58 8.56 -2.64 0.74
N TYR A 59 7.55 -3.51 0.79
CA TYR A 59 6.49 -3.58 -0.20
C TYR A 59 5.19 -3.14 0.44
N SER A 60 4.55 -2.11 -0.12
CA SER A 60 3.27 -1.55 0.34
C SER A 60 2.36 -1.36 -0.87
N SER A 61 1.31 -2.14 -0.95
CA SER A 61 0.41 -2.13 -2.11
C SER A 61 -1.03 -1.90 -1.65
N TYR A 62 -1.59 -0.76 -2.06
CA TYR A 62 -2.96 -0.36 -1.70
C TYR A 62 -3.19 -0.27 -0.18
N ASN A 63 -2.29 0.44 0.53
CA ASN A 63 -2.35 0.61 1.97
C ASN A 63 -2.35 2.07 2.42
N LEU A 64 -1.50 2.91 1.79
CA LEU A 64 -1.38 4.32 2.16
C LEU A 64 -2.69 5.11 1.94
N ASP A 65 -3.55 4.62 1.07
CA ASP A 65 -4.87 5.19 0.81
C ASP A 65 -5.93 4.81 1.85
N HIS A 66 -5.61 3.90 2.78
CA HIS A 66 -6.48 3.49 3.89
C HIS A 66 -6.21 4.22 5.22
N ILE A 67 -5.24 5.13 5.26
CA ILE A 67 -4.97 6.01 6.41
C ILE A 67 -5.35 7.46 6.09
N TYR A 68 -5.55 8.29 7.13
CA TYR A 68 -5.89 9.70 6.93
C TYR A 68 -4.71 10.52 6.41
N ALA A 69 -5.00 11.66 5.75
CA ALA A 69 -3.99 12.52 5.16
C ALA A 69 -2.88 12.95 6.15
N HIS A 70 -3.24 13.24 7.39
CA HIS A 70 -2.28 13.65 8.44
C HIS A 70 -1.43 12.48 8.96
N GLU A 71 -1.84 11.26 8.73
CA GLU A 71 -1.13 10.04 9.13
C GLU A 71 -0.06 9.62 8.11
N VAL A 72 -0.21 10.02 6.84
CA VAL A 72 0.73 9.66 5.76
C VAL A 72 2.17 10.04 6.09
N PRO A 73 2.48 11.28 6.57
CA PRO A 73 3.86 11.63 6.95
C PRO A 73 4.40 10.78 8.10
N ILE A 74 3.54 10.32 9.01
CA ILE A 74 3.93 9.46 10.14
C ILE A 74 4.31 8.08 9.61
N ALA A 75 3.45 7.48 8.78
CA ALA A 75 3.68 6.18 8.16
C ALA A 75 4.97 6.18 7.32
N LEU A 76 5.20 7.21 6.50
CA LEU A 76 6.40 7.30 5.67
C LEU A 76 7.69 7.52 6.48
N LYS A 77 7.61 8.19 7.65
CA LYS A 77 8.74 8.26 8.58
C LYS A 77 9.06 6.90 9.21
N GLU A 78 8.05 6.11 9.55
CA GLU A 78 8.24 4.74 10.01
C GLU A 78 8.87 3.86 8.92
N PHE A 79 8.42 3.96 7.67
CA PHE A 79 9.05 3.28 6.54
C PHE A 79 10.54 3.66 6.44
N TYR A 80 10.85 4.97 6.55
CA TYR A 80 12.22 5.46 6.50
C TYR A 80 13.07 4.94 7.67
N ARG A 81 12.49 4.88 8.87
CA ARG A 81 13.17 4.41 10.09
C ARG A 81 13.56 2.95 10.03
N VAL A 82 12.67 2.08 9.56
CA VAL A 82 12.92 0.62 9.57
C VAL A 82 13.81 0.15 8.43
N LEU A 83 13.94 0.93 7.37
CA LEU A 83 14.81 0.61 6.24
C LEU A 83 16.29 0.74 6.59
N ASN A 84 17.09 -0.21 6.09
CA ASN A 84 18.54 -0.10 6.03
C ASN A 84 18.97 1.09 5.16
N GLN A 85 20.22 1.53 5.31
CA GLN A 85 20.77 2.69 4.59
C GLN A 85 20.61 2.59 3.06
N ASP A 86 20.78 1.38 2.50
CA ASP A 86 20.63 1.08 1.06
C ASP A 86 19.28 0.43 0.74
N GLY A 87 18.34 0.47 1.67
CA GLY A 87 17.01 -0.09 1.53
C GLY A 87 16.12 0.76 0.62
N PHE A 88 15.07 0.14 0.10
CA PHE A 88 14.12 0.81 -0.80
C PHE A 88 12.66 0.44 -0.49
N VAL A 89 11.75 1.29 -0.96
CA VAL A 89 10.30 1.07 -0.89
C VAL A 89 9.74 0.83 -2.28
N VAL A 90 8.89 -0.18 -2.40
CA VAL A 90 7.97 -0.35 -3.52
C VAL A 90 6.57 -0.04 -3.00
N ALA A 91 6.05 1.15 -3.31
CA ALA A 91 4.71 1.56 -2.95
C ALA A 91 3.80 1.61 -4.18
N ARG A 92 2.57 1.13 -4.03
CA ARG A 92 1.53 1.17 -5.05
C ARG A 92 0.26 1.75 -4.45
N CYS A 93 -0.29 2.76 -5.12
CA CYS A 93 -1.61 3.31 -4.83
C CYS A 93 -2.36 3.50 -6.15
N PRO A 94 -3.69 3.47 -6.15
CA PRO A 94 -4.47 3.88 -7.32
C PRO A 94 -4.18 5.35 -7.65
N ASP A 95 -4.08 5.66 -8.93
CA ASP A 95 -4.02 7.06 -9.38
C ASP A 95 -5.43 7.65 -9.43
N ILE A 96 -5.75 8.50 -8.47
CA ILE A 96 -7.08 9.16 -8.42
C ILE A 96 -7.31 10.13 -9.57
N GLN A 97 -6.27 10.63 -10.25
CA GLN A 97 -6.44 11.49 -11.41
C GLN A 97 -7.18 10.75 -12.53
N THR A 98 -6.72 9.56 -12.88
CA THR A 98 -7.38 8.69 -13.87
C THR A 98 -8.83 8.35 -13.46
N ILE A 99 -9.04 8.08 -12.17
CA ILE A 99 -10.39 7.77 -11.67
C ILE A 99 -11.32 8.98 -11.74
N CYS A 100 -10.84 10.18 -11.40
CA CYS A 100 -11.62 11.41 -11.53
C CYS A 100 -11.99 11.72 -12.99
N GLU A 101 -11.08 11.43 -13.94
CA GLU A 101 -11.36 11.57 -15.38
C GLU A 101 -12.50 10.65 -15.84
N LEU A 102 -12.52 9.39 -15.36
CA LEU A 102 -13.62 8.47 -15.64
C LEU A 102 -14.94 8.93 -15.04
N ILE A 103 -14.92 9.41 -13.81
CA ILE A 103 -16.12 9.92 -13.13
C ILE A 103 -16.65 11.18 -13.85
N ALA A 104 -15.76 12.08 -14.30
CA ALA A 104 -16.15 13.25 -15.07
C ALA A 104 -16.81 12.91 -16.43
N GLN A 105 -16.59 11.69 -16.94
CA GLN A 105 -17.24 11.13 -18.13
C GLN A 105 -18.50 10.31 -17.79
N ASP A 106 -19.02 10.40 -16.58
CA ASP A 106 -20.16 9.61 -16.08
C ASP A 106 -19.95 8.08 -16.08
N LYS A 107 -18.70 7.63 -16.01
CA LYS A 107 -18.32 6.21 -15.96
C LYS A 107 -18.20 5.66 -14.55
N TYR A 108 -19.01 6.19 -13.65
CA TYR A 108 -18.98 5.94 -12.22
C TYR A 108 -19.15 4.47 -11.82
N LEU A 109 -19.99 3.74 -12.57
CA LEU A 109 -20.32 2.33 -12.37
C LEU A 109 -19.87 1.41 -13.53
N GLU A 110 -18.94 1.85 -14.36
CA GLU A 110 -18.32 0.96 -15.34
C GLU A 110 -17.27 0.08 -14.65
N VAL A 111 -17.22 -1.21 -15.00
CA VAL A 111 -16.24 -2.13 -14.45
C VAL A 111 -14.85 -1.76 -14.94
N LEU A 112 -13.92 -1.47 -14.01
CA LEU A 112 -12.53 -1.19 -14.32
C LEU A 112 -11.74 -2.48 -14.58
N TYR A 113 -11.91 -3.45 -13.70
CA TYR A 113 -11.28 -4.76 -13.78
C TYR A 113 -11.97 -5.75 -12.85
N GLU A 114 -11.75 -7.04 -13.12
CA GLU A 114 -12.18 -8.12 -12.24
C GLU A 114 -11.11 -8.41 -11.20
N SER A 115 -11.51 -8.49 -9.93
CA SER A 115 -10.66 -8.92 -8.83
C SER A 115 -11.13 -10.27 -8.27
N PRO A 116 -10.31 -10.97 -7.47
CA PRO A 116 -10.77 -12.17 -6.76
C PRO A 116 -11.98 -11.95 -5.85
N LEU A 117 -12.26 -10.69 -5.48
CA LEU A 117 -13.39 -10.27 -4.64
C LEU A 117 -14.58 -9.74 -5.46
N GLY A 118 -14.51 -9.84 -6.79
CA GLY A 118 -15.53 -9.36 -7.72
C GLY A 118 -15.10 -8.12 -8.52
N PRO A 119 -16.01 -7.55 -9.32
CA PRO A 119 -15.72 -6.41 -10.17
C PRO A 119 -15.43 -5.15 -9.36
N ILE A 120 -14.43 -4.39 -9.80
CA ILE A 120 -14.02 -3.12 -9.21
C ILE A 120 -14.47 -1.97 -10.12
N TYR A 121 -15.06 -0.96 -9.50
CA TYR A 121 -15.61 0.22 -10.13
C TYR A 121 -14.83 1.49 -9.73
N PRO A 122 -14.92 2.60 -10.49
CA PRO A 122 -14.33 3.89 -10.08
C PRO A 122 -14.68 4.31 -8.66
N ILE A 123 -15.94 4.10 -8.23
CA ILE A 123 -16.40 4.39 -6.87
C ILE A 123 -15.65 3.57 -5.81
N ASP A 124 -15.33 2.30 -6.09
CA ASP A 124 -14.62 1.43 -5.15
C ASP A 124 -13.15 1.86 -5.00
N VAL A 125 -12.59 2.45 -6.06
CA VAL A 125 -11.25 3.02 -5.99
C VAL A 125 -11.21 4.29 -5.14
N LEU A 126 -12.29 5.09 -5.09
CA LEU A 126 -12.37 6.31 -4.26
C LEU A 126 -12.71 6.01 -2.81
N TYR A 127 -13.64 5.11 -2.55
CA TYR A 127 -14.21 4.95 -1.21
C TYR A 127 -13.89 3.60 -0.55
N GLY A 128 -13.32 2.68 -1.31
CA GLY A 128 -13.02 1.33 -0.84
C GLY A 128 -13.97 0.28 -1.40
N HIS A 129 -13.60 -0.98 -1.26
CA HIS A 129 -14.35 -2.10 -1.79
C HIS A 129 -15.67 -2.28 -1.05
N ARG A 130 -16.77 -1.79 -1.65
CA ARG A 130 -18.11 -1.72 -1.03
C ARG A 130 -18.58 -3.06 -0.44
N GLY A 131 -18.42 -4.16 -1.18
CA GLY A 131 -18.84 -5.46 -0.72
C GLY A 131 -18.08 -5.95 0.53
N GLN A 132 -16.80 -5.62 0.66
CA GLN A 132 -16.01 -5.93 1.86
C GLN A 132 -16.40 -5.06 3.05
N ILE A 133 -16.66 -3.77 2.81
CA ILE A 133 -17.12 -2.84 3.84
C ILE A 133 -18.50 -3.27 4.36
N GLU A 134 -19.42 -3.64 3.46
CA GLU A 134 -20.75 -4.17 3.82
C GLU A 134 -20.64 -5.45 4.64
N ALA A 135 -19.66 -6.31 4.35
CA ALA A 135 -19.37 -7.52 5.12
C ALA A 135 -18.69 -7.24 6.48
N GLY A 136 -18.45 -5.98 6.85
CA GLY A 136 -17.88 -5.56 8.13
C GLY A 136 -16.36 -5.35 8.13
N ASN A 137 -15.69 -5.48 6.98
CA ASN A 137 -14.27 -5.17 6.88
C ASN A 137 -14.06 -3.67 6.65
N GLU A 138 -14.08 -2.89 7.74
CA GLU A 138 -13.90 -1.44 7.71
C GLU A 138 -12.49 -0.99 7.29
N TYR A 139 -11.48 -1.88 7.37
CA TYR A 139 -10.12 -1.58 6.91
C TYR A 139 -10.07 -1.32 5.39
N MET A 140 -11.06 -1.83 4.63
CA MET A 140 -11.17 -1.61 3.20
C MET A 140 -11.69 -0.21 2.81
N ALA A 141 -12.12 0.61 3.78
CA ALA A 141 -12.52 1.99 3.54
C ALA A 141 -11.30 2.87 3.24
N LYS A 142 -11.36 3.67 2.17
CA LYS A 142 -10.31 4.61 1.80
C LYS A 142 -10.54 5.97 2.44
N LYS A 143 -9.45 6.60 2.87
CA LYS A 143 -9.47 7.86 3.62
C LYS A 143 -8.73 8.97 2.90
N ILE A 144 -7.88 8.62 1.91
CA ILE A 144 -7.17 9.55 1.04
C ILE A 144 -6.98 8.91 -0.34
N GLY A 145 -6.72 9.72 -1.35
CA GLY A 145 -6.25 9.26 -2.65
C GLY A 145 -5.00 10.02 -3.07
N PHE A 146 -4.22 9.44 -3.97
CA PHE A 146 -3.00 10.04 -4.46
C PHE A 146 -3.03 10.21 -5.97
N THR A 147 -2.55 11.37 -6.45
CA THR A 147 -1.98 11.47 -7.77
C THR A 147 -0.51 11.05 -7.68
N TYR A 148 0.12 10.75 -8.81
CA TYR A 148 1.55 10.42 -8.84
C TYR A 148 2.39 11.51 -8.16
N SER A 149 2.18 12.78 -8.51
CA SER A 149 2.95 13.90 -7.95
C SER A 149 2.74 14.10 -6.45
N ALA A 150 1.52 13.86 -5.95
CA ALA A 150 1.23 13.96 -4.53
C ALA A 150 1.92 12.86 -3.72
N LEU A 151 1.93 11.61 -4.23
CA LEU A 151 2.62 10.51 -3.59
C LEU A 151 4.15 10.71 -3.61
N ASP A 152 4.73 11.12 -4.76
CA ASP A 152 6.15 11.44 -4.89
C ASP A 152 6.58 12.53 -3.91
N ALA A 153 5.82 13.63 -3.83
CA ALA A 153 6.07 14.71 -2.88
C ALA A 153 6.04 14.25 -1.41
N SER A 154 5.12 13.33 -1.08
CA SER A 154 5.01 12.76 0.27
C SER A 154 6.26 11.96 0.65
N PHE A 155 6.77 11.12 -0.27
CA PHE A 155 8.00 10.37 -0.06
C PHE A 155 9.23 11.30 0.07
N LEU A 156 9.35 12.31 -0.79
CA LEU A 156 10.43 13.31 -0.71
C LEU A 156 10.42 14.05 0.64
N ALA A 157 9.24 14.46 1.11
CA ALA A 157 9.08 15.14 2.39
C ALA A 157 9.45 14.24 3.59
N ALA A 158 9.32 12.92 3.46
CA ALA A 158 9.72 11.95 4.47
C ALA A 158 11.23 11.64 4.47
N GLY A 159 12.00 12.16 3.49
CA GLY A 159 13.47 12.03 3.40
C GLY A 159 13.97 11.02 2.38
N PHE A 160 13.10 10.40 1.60
CA PHE A 160 13.50 9.51 0.51
C PHE A 160 14.13 10.32 -0.63
N LYS A 161 15.29 9.87 -1.15
CA LYS A 161 16.12 10.67 -2.09
C LYS A 161 15.98 10.28 -3.55
N SER A 162 15.46 9.08 -3.85
CA SER A 162 15.37 8.59 -5.22
C SER A 162 13.95 8.19 -5.57
N ARG A 163 13.63 8.39 -6.83
CA ARG A 163 12.31 8.10 -7.40
C ARG A 163 12.29 6.67 -7.93
N LEU A 164 11.29 5.92 -7.57
CA LEU A 164 10.95 4.68 -8.24
C LEU A 164 9.77 4.94 -9.18
N TRP A 165 9.94 4.44 -10.40
CA TRP A 165 9.02 4.63 -11.50
C TRP A 165 8.02 3.50 -11.58
N TRP A 166 6.69 3.77 -11.59
CA TRP A 166 5.71 2.94 -12.28
C TRP A 166 4.46 3.72 -12.64
N LYS A 167 4.16 3.69 -13.91
CA LYS A 167 2.83 4.00 -14.41
C LYS A 167 2.08 2.65 -14.41
N VAL A 168 1.07 2.49 -13.59
CA VAL A 168 0.09 1.41 -13.74
C VAL A 168 -1.01 1.97 -14.63
N ALA A 169 -1.19 1.32 -15.77
CA ALA A 169 -2.31 1.57 -16.64
C ALA A 169 -3.61 1.10 -15.95
#